data_c144be94db7de21604dd0d1dcf460bac
#
_entry.id   c144be94db7de21604dd0d1dcf460bac
#
_cell.length_a   1.000
_cell.length_b   1.000
_cell.length_c   1.000
_cell.angle_alpha   90.00
_cell.angle_beta   90.00
_cell.angle_gamma   90.00
#
_symmetry.space_group_name_H-M   'P 1'
#
loop_
_entity.id
_entity.type
_entity.pdbx_description
1 polymer ?
#
loop_
_entity_poly.entity_id
_entity_poly.type
_entity_poly.pdbx_seq_one_letter_code
_entity_poly.pdbx_strand_id
1 'polypeptide(L)'
;MNDLCADIGYKSINHVGEQLCGDHVDIVEQGDGSTVIVLADGLGSGVKASILSTLTSKIISTMLAAGLPIEECVSAIAATLPVCSVRGVAYSTFTIIHLRNNETAELIQYDNPQVILIRDEKNFEYPRTEMNIGGKKIFKSVIKLQEDDLFIAMSDGCPHAGIGMSYNFGWKREDIAAFMETICVAGYTAKTLSTILIDEVNKLYGGKPGDDATACIVRIRKRVPMNLLFGPPSNRDDCDRMMSLFFSKEGKHIICGGTTSSIAAKYLGKPLKATLSFERSDIPPIAEIEGVDLVTEGVITINRVVEYAKDYIEANTEYAEWSMKRDGASLIARLLFEEATDITFFVGRAVNPAHQNPDLPINFNIKMNLVKELSECLRKMGKHIKVSYFYGVRNHEKIRYQGAVPQVQGASRGRARRVEPHAA
;
A
#
# COMPACT_ATOMS: atom_id res chain seq x y z
N MET A 1 3.78 9.99 20.14
CA MET A 1 3.37 9.09 19.05
C MET A 1 4.63 8.67 18.35
N ASN A 2 4.83 7.40 18.09
CA ASN A 2 6.00 6.91 17.35
C ASN A 2 5.88 7.42 15.88
N ASP A 3 6.98 7.92 15.33
CA ASP A 3 7.03 8.48 13.96
C ASP A 3 7.24 7.39 12.90
N LEU A 4 7.18 6.12 13.30
CA LEU A 4 7.31 4.98 12.41
C LEU A 4 5.99 4.64 11.72
N CYS A 5 6.09 4.09 10.51
CA CYS A 5 4.99 3.50 9.76
C CYS A 5 5.49 2.30 8.97
N ALA A 6 4.56 1.45 8.55
CA ALA A 6 4.85 0.30 7.70
C ALA A 6 4.62 0.66 6.22
N ASP A 7 5.58 0.30 5.38
CA ASP A 7 5.45 0.21 3.93
C ASP A 7 5.29 -1.28 3.60
N ILE A 8 4.16 -1.67 3.01
CA ILE A 8 3.80 -3.07 2.81
C ILE A 8 3.64 -3.33 1.31
N GLY A 9 4.29 -4.39 0.83
CA GLY A 9 4.18 -4.80 -0.55
C GLY A 9 4.26 -6.32 -0.69
N TYR A 10 3.55 -6.86 -1.64
CA TYR A 10 3.63 -8.28 -1.97
C TYR A 10 3.55 -8.53 -3.47
N LYS A 11 4.07 -9.67 -3.89
CA LYS A 11 4.00 -10.19 -5.25
C LYS A 11 3.84 -11.69 -5.20
N SER A 12 3.06 -12.22 -6.13
CA SER A 12 2.84 -13.67 -6.31
C SER A 12 3.09 -14.07 -7.74
N ILE A 13 3.50 -15.32 -7.94
CA ILE A 13 3.49 -16.03 -9.22
C ILE A 13 2.76 -17.35 -9.04
N ASN A 14 2.02 -17.76 -10.07
CA ASN A 14 1.19 -18.94 -10.03
C ASN A 14 2.00 -20.18 -10.45
N HIS A 15 1.63 -21.34 -9.92
CA HIS A 15 2.04 -22.63 -10.46
C HIS A 15 1.78 -22.67 -11.98
N VAL A 16 2.72 -23.27 -12.74
CA VAL A 16 2.62 -23.36 -14.19
C VAL A 16 1.33 -24.06 -14.61
N GLY A 17 0.57 -23.42 -15.51
CA GLY A 17 -0.71 -23.92 -15.98
C GLY A 17 -1.95 -23.49 -15.17
N GLU A 18 -1.76 -22.88 -14.00
CA GLU A 18 -2.85 -22.36 -13.17
C GLU A 18 -3.11 -20.88 -13.48
N GLN A 19 -4.39 -20.47 -13.42
CA GLN A 19 -4.81 -19.08 -13.62
C GLN A 19 -4.88 -18.28 -12.32
N LEU A 20 -5.01 -18.95 -11.18
CA LEU A 20 -5.12 -18.35 -9.86
C LEU A 20 -3.99 -18.86 -8.97
N CYS A 21 -3.43 -17.96 -8.18
CA CYS A 21 -2.46 -18.29 -7.16
C CYS A 21 -3.15 -19.02 -6.00
N GLY A 22 -2.55 -20.09 -5.51
CA GLY A 22 -2.96 -20.79 -4.31
C GLY A 22 -2.67 -20.02 -3.03
N ASP A 23 -1.77 -19.04 -3.09
CA ASP A 23 -1.45 -18.14 -1.98
C ASP A 23 -2.36 -16.91 -1.96
N HIS A 24 -2.56 -16.34 -0.75
CA HIS A 24 -3.29 -15.09 -0.61
C HIS A 24 -2.70 -14.23 0.52
N VAL A 25 -2.55 -12.94 0.26
CA VAL A 25 -2.16 -11.93 1.25
C VAL A 25 -3.36 -11.04 1.57
N ASP A 26 -3.70 -10.94 2.85
CA ASP A 26 -4.71 -10.01 3.33
C ASP A 26 -4.12 -9.00 4.32
N ILE A 27 -4.52 -7.74 4.18
CA ILE A 27 -4.00 -6.62 4.97
C ILE A 27 -5.19 -5.84 5.53
N VAL A 28 -5.22 -5.70 6.85
CA VAL A 28 -6.25 -4.93 7.57
C VAL A 28 -5.58 -3.87 8.43
N GLU A 29 -5.76 -2.61 8.05
CA GLU A 29 -5.31 -1.46 8.84
C GLU A 29 -6.36 -1.07 9.87
N GLN A 30 -5.93 -0.78 11.09
CA GLN A 30 -6.77 -0.34 12.19
C GLN A 30 -6.58 1.17 12.44
N GLY A 31 -7.61 1.82 12.96
CA GLY A 31 -7.59 3.27 13.19
C GLY A 31 -6.60 3.78 14.25
N ASP A 32 -6.01 2.87 15.03
CA ASP A 32 -5.00 3.15 16.07
C ASP A 32 -3.56 3.08 15.56
N GLY A 33 -3.36 2.81 14.27
CA GLY A 33 -2.05 2.62 13.65
C GLY A 33 -1.53 1.19 13.72
N SER A 34 -2.36 0.23 14.20
CA SER A 34 -2.06 -1.19 14.12
C SER A 34 -2.43 -1.76 12.75
N THR A 35 -1.71 -2.77 12.29
CA THR A 35 -1.96 -3.42 11.00
C THR A 35 -1.78 -4.92 11.13
N VAL A 36 -2.76 -5.68 10.65
CA VAL A 36 -2.71 -7.14 10.57
C VAL A 36 -2.43 -7.54 9.13
N ILE A 37 -1.33 -8.23 8.89
CA ILE A 37 -0.92 -8.76 7.59
C ILE A 37 -0.92 -10.29 7.70
N VAL A 38 -1.62 -10.97 6.81
CA VAL A 38 -1.71 -12.43 6.80
C VAL A 38 -1.34 -12.94 5.41
N LEU A 39 -0.28 -13.71 5.31
CA LEU A 39 0.04 -14.55 4.16
C LEU A 39 -0.46 -15.96 4.46
N ALA A 40 -1.37 -16.46 3.66
CA ALA A 40 -1.87 -17.83 3.71
C ALA A 40 -1.54 -18.55 2.40
N ASP A 41 -1.12 -19.80 2.53
CA ASP A 41 -0.84 -20.71 1.43
C ASP A 41 -1.85 -21.88 1.49
N GLY A 42 -2.59 -22.09 0.42
CA GLY A 42 -3.63 -23.10 0.31
C GLY A 42 -3.07 -24.41 -0.23
N LEU A 43 -3.42 -25.53 0.43
CA LEU A 43 -2.95 -26.85 0.02
C LEU A 43 -3.31 -27.21 -1.41
N GLY A 44 -2.31 -27.43 -2.27
CA GLY A 44 -2.43 -27.71 -3.69
C GLY A 44 -2.24 -26.48 -4.54
N SER A 45 -2.86 -26.42 -5.71
CA SER A 45 -2.77 -25.28 -6.63
C SER A 45 -4.13 -24.92 -7.23
N GLY A 46 -4.19 -23.75 -7.89
CA GLY A 46 -5.36 -23.29 -8.63
C GLY A 46 -6.55 -22.89 -7.75
N VAL A 47 -7.77 -23.00 -8.30
CA VAL A 47 -9.00 -22.44 -7.70
C VAL A 47 -9.25 -22.93 -6.28
N LYS A 48 -9.04 -24.21 -5.99
CA LYS A 48 -9.30 -24.78 -4.65
C LYS A 48 -8.33 -24.22 -3.60
N ALA A 49 -7.04 -24.18 -3.91
CA ALA A 49 -6.02 -23.62 -3.03
C ALA A 49 -6.28 -22.12 -2.80
N SER A 50 -6.60 -21.39 -3.86
CA SER A 50 -6.93 -19.95 -3.79
C SER A 50 -8.13 -19.65 -2.89
N ILE A 51 -9.19 -20.48 -2.94
CA ILE A 51 -10.35 -20.33 -2.04
C ILE A 51 -9.92 -20.56 -0.58
N LEU A 52 -9.14 -21.61 -0.31
CA LEU A 52 -8.72 -21.96 1.04
C LEU A 52 -7.81 -20.90 1.65
N SER A 53 -6.79 -20.42 0.93
CA SER A 53 -5.90 -19.36 1.38
C SER A 53 -6.63 -18.03 1.59
N THR A 54 -7.56 -17.68 0.69
CA THR A 54 -8.39 -16.49 0.82
C THR A 54 -9.27 -16.55 2.07
N LEU A 55 -9.95 -17.67 2.32
CA LEU A 55 -10.77 -17.82 3.52
C LEU A 55 -9.90 -17.78 4.79
N THR A 56 -8.77 -18.48 4.80
CA THR A 56 -7.84 -18.48 5.94
C THR A 56 -7.36 -17.09 6.27
N SER A 57 -6.81 -16.38 5.29
CA SER A 57 -6.28 -15.03 5.51
C SER A 57 -7.37 -14.04 5.94
N LYS A 58 -8.55 -14.08 5.35
CA LYS A 58 -9.69 -13.21 5.70
C LYS A 58 -10.24 -13.48 7.10
N ILE A 59 -10.38 -14.74 7.50
CA ILE A 59 -10.84 -15.09 8.85
C ILE A 59 -9.83 -14.56 9.88
N ILE A 60 -8.53 -14.87 9.70
CA ILE A 60 -7.49 -14.45 10.64
C ILE A 60 -7.43 -12.92 10.72
N SER A 61 -7.27 -12.24 9.59
CA SER A 61 -7.07 -10.79 9.57
C SER A 61 -8.25 -10.04 10.20
N THR A 62 -9.50 -10.47 9.89
CA THR A 62 -10.70 -9.84 10.41
C THR A 62 -10.87 -10.08 11.92
N MET A 63 -10.63 -11.30 12.38
CA MET A 63 -10.77 -11.66 13.80
C MET A 63 -9.70 -10.97 14.66
N LEU A 64 -8.42 -10.99 14.23
CA LEU A 64 -7.34 -10.31 14.93
C LEU A 64 -7.52 -8.78 14.94
N ALA A 65 -7.97 -8.21 13.83
CA ALA A 65 -8.29 -6.77 13.76
C ALA A 65 -9.47 -6.40 14.67
N ALA A 66 -10.38 -7.35 14.95
CA ALA A 66 -11.45 -7.18 15.94
C ALA A 66 -10.98 -7.41 17.39
N GLY A 67 -9.68 -7.71 17.61
CA GLY A 67 -9.10 -7.92 18.93
C GLY A 67 -9.28 -9.33 19.51
N LEU A 68 -9.70 -10.29 18.69
CA LEU A 68 -9.83 -11.69 19.13
C LEU A 68 -8.45 -12.36 19.24
N PRO A 69 -8.24 -13.27 20.20
CA PRO A 69 -6.97 -13.96 20.35
C PRO A 69 -6.73 -14.98 19.23
N ILE A 70 -5.46 -15.31 18.98
CA ILE A 70 -5.08 -16.22 17.89
C ILE A 70 -5.69 -17.62 18.08
N GLU A 71 -5.89 -18.06 19.31
CA GLU A 71 -6.50 -19.34 19.64
C GLU A 71 -7.93 -19.47 19.09
N GLU A 72 -8.71 -18.39 19.16
CA GLU A 72 -10.05 -18.34 18.59
C GLU A 72 -10.01 -18.32 17.06
N CYS A 73 -9.05 -17.60 16.47
CA CYS A 73 -8.84 -17.57 15.01
C CYS A 73 -8.53 -18.98 14.48
N VAL A 74 -7.59 -19.69 15.11
CA VAL A 74 -7.21 -21.06 14.73
C VAL A 74 -8.38 -22.03 14.91
N SER A 75 -9.15 -21.87 15.99
CA SER A 75 -10.35 -22.69 16.24
C SER A 75 -11.43 -22.44 15.19
N ALA A 76 -11.65 -21.19 14.80
CA ALA A 76 -12.61 -20.84 13.73
C ALA A 76 -12.18 -21.43 12.38
N ILE A 77 -10.89 -21.37 12.05
CA ILE A 77 -10.34 -22.00 10.83
C ILE A 77 -10.56 -23.51 10.86
N ALA A 78 -10.22 -24.16 11.99
CA ALA A 78 -10.38 -25.60 12.13
C ALA A 78 -11.85 -26.05 12.01
N ALA A 79 -12.79 -25.21 12.46
CA ALA A 79 -14.22 -25.49 12.36
C ALA A 79 -14.81 -25.20 10.96
N THR A 80 -14.21 -24.27 10.23
CA THR A 80 -14.75 -23.75 8.95
C THR A 80 -14.13 -24.46 7.74
N LEU A 81 -12.83 -24.70 7.77
CA LEU A 81 -12.11 -25.31 6.66
C LEU A 81 -12.07 -26.83 6.79
N PRO A 82 -12.30 -27.56 5.69
CA PRO A 82 -12.22 -29.01 5.70
C PRO A 82 -10.79 -29.48 6.05
N VAL A 83 -10.67 -30.62 6.74
CA VAL A 83 -9.39 -31.28 7.02
C VAL A 83 -9.09 -32.28 5.90
N CYS A 84 -7.84 -32.28 5.41
CA CYS A 84 -7.41 -33.26 4.42
C CYS A 84 -7.47 -34.68 5.03
N SER A 85 -8.39 -35.51 4.59
CA SER A 85 -8.57 -36.86 5.08
C SER A 85 -7.35 -37.76 4.88
N VAL A 86 -6.45 -37.39 3.93
CA VAL A 86 -5.26 -38.17 3.59
C VAL A 86 -4.05 -37.78 4.43
N ARG A 87 -3.89 -36.48 4.75
CA ARG A 87 -2.71 -35.96 5.47
C ARG A 87 -3.00 -35.52 6.91
N GLY A 88 -4.27 -35.46 7.34
CA GLY A 88 -4.64 -35.03 8.70
C GLY A 88 -4.29 -33.57 9.03
N VAL A 89 -3.89 -32.78 8.02
CA VAL A 89 -3.45 -31.36 8.16
C VAL A 89 -4.56 -30.43 7.74
N ALA A 90 -4.58 -29.22 8.31
CA ALA A 90 -5.41 -28.15 7.85
C ALA A 90 -5.04 -27.78 6.39
N TYR A 91 -6.03 -27.36 5.62
CA TYR A 91 -5.86 -27.09 4.21
C TYR A 91 -5.13 -25.77 3.88
N SER A 92 -4.60 -25.06 4.86
CA SER A 92 -3.82 -23.86 4.64
C SER A 92 -2.80 -23.65 5.75
N THR A 93 -1.60 -23.26 5.35
CA THR A 93 -0.57 -22.72 6.23
C THR A 93 -0.70 -21.20 6.32
N PHE A 94 -0.07 -20.56 7.29
CA PHE A 94 -0.14 -19.10 7.38
C PHE A 94 1.04 -18.48 8.12
N THR A 95 1.32 -17.24 7.75
CA THR A 95 2.21 -16.31 8.45
C THR A 95 1.46 -15.03 8.75
N ILE A 96 1.47 -14.60 9.99
CA ILE A 96 0.85 -13.35 10.45
C ILE A 96 1.96 -12.41 10.90
N ILE A 97 1.90 -11.16 10.42
CA ILE A 97 2.67 -10.04 10.94
C ILE A 97 1.65 -9.04 11.50
N HIS A 98 1.53 -8.98 12.82
CA HIS A 98 0.64 -8.03 13.47
C HIS A 98 1.45 -6.87 14.06
N LEU A 99 1.43 -5.74 13.38
CA LEU A 99 2.05 -4.51 13.84
C LEU A 99 1.11 -3.84 14.85
N ARG A 100 1.60 -3.58 16.07
CA ARG A 100 0.82 -2.93 17.13
C ARG A 100 1.35 -1.51 17.37
N ASN A 101 0.50 -0.52 17.12
CA ASN A 101 0.78 0.91 17.33
C ASN A 101 2.09 1.39 16.67
N ASN A 102 2.57 0.72 15.63
CA ASN A 102 3.90 0.93 15.04
C ASN A 102 5.07 0.86 16.05
N GLU A 103 4.91 0.10 17.14
CA GLU A 103 5.95 -0.08 18.18
C GLU A 103 6.50 -1.50 18.19
N THR A 104 5.64 -2.50 17.96
CA THR A 104 6.02 -3.91 18.00
C THR A 104 5.42 -4.67 16.82
N ALA A 105 6.15 -5.70 16.35
CA ALA A 105 5.66 -6.72 15.45
C ALA A 105 5.47 -8.02 16.24
N GLU A 106 4.26 -8.56 16.22
CA GLU A 106 3.94 -9.90 16.68
C GLU A 106 3.89 -10.82 15.46
N LEU A 107 4.83 -11.77 15.38
CA LEU A 107 4.90 -12.77 14.32
C LEU A 107 4.25 -14.05 14.81
N ILE A 108 3.32 -14.63 14.04
CA ILE A 108 2.69 -15.90 14.34
C ILE A 108 2.72 -16.74 13.07
N GLN A 109 3.33 -17.92 13.15
CA GLN A 109 3.65 -18.73 11.98
C GLN A 109 3.22 -20.18 12.17
N TYR A 110 2.50 -20.68 11.18
CA TYR A 110 2.07 -22.07 11.10
C TYR A 110 2.51 -22.68 9.76
N ASP A 111 3.48 -23.57 9.80
CA ASP A 111 3.97 -24.39 8.68
C ASP A 111 4.39 -23.64 7.40
N ASN A 112 4.64 -22.36 7.50
CA ASN A 112 5.28 -21.52 6.48
C ASN A 112 6.76 -21.33 6.79
N PRO A 113 7.59 -20.97 5.78
CA PRO A 113 8.98 -20.58 5.99
C PRO A 113 9.09 -19.48 7.05
N GLN A 114 10.09 -19.60 7.92
CA GLN A 114 10.32 -18.59 8.95
C GLN A 114 10.55 -17.21 8.33
N VAL A 115 9.83 -16.20 8.82
CA VAL A 115 10.02 -14.79 8.41
C VAL A 115 11.48 -14.42 8.57
N ILE A 116 12.05 -13.81 7.52
CA ILE A 116 13.39 -13.21 7.57
C ILE A 116 13.21 -11.78 8.09
N LEU A 117 14.03 -11.40 9.07
CA LEU A 117 14.15 -10.01 9.51
C LEU A 117 15.53 -9.51 9.12
N ILE A 118 15.58 -8.51 8.24
CA ILE A 118 16.79 -7.75 7.98
C ILE A 118 16.75 -6.51 8.88
N ARG A 119 17.75 -6.36 9.72
CA ARG A 119 17.96 -5.22 10.63
C ARG A 119 19.41 -4.76 10.51
N ASP A 120 19.64 -3.47 10.41
CA ASP A 120 20.97 -2.91 10.17
C ASP A 120 21.66 -3.58 8.95
N GLU A 121 20.88 -3.78 7.87
CA GLU A 121 21.31 -4.41 6.60
C GLU A 121 21.74 -5.88 6.72
N LYS A 122 21.48 -6.53 7.85
CA LYS A 122 21.85 -7.93 8.13
C LYS A 122 20.67 -8.77 8.59
N ASN A 123 20.73 -10.06 8.23
CA ASN A 123 19.77 -11.03 8.75
C ASN A 123 19.86 -11.09 10.28
N PHE A 124 18.75 -10.77 10.94
CA PHE A 124 18.64 -10.74 12.39
C PHE A 124 17.86 -11.95 12.89
N GLU A 125 18.50 -12.78 13.70
CA GLU A 125 17.82 -13.90 14.33
C GLU A 125 17.09 -13.43 15.59
N TYR A 126 15.83 -13.82 15.71
CA TYR A 126 14.93 -13.45 16.81
C TYR A 126 14.39 -14.69 17.53
N PRO A 127 14.10 -14.59 18.85
CA PRO A 127 13.59 -15.71 19.63
C PRO A 127 12.19 -16.11 19.19
N ARG A 128 11.90 -17.41 19.20
CA ARG A 128 10.59 -17.97 18.87
C ARG A 128 10.10 -18.84 20.03
N THR A 129 8.84 -18.70 20.40
CA THR A 129 8.15 -19.54 21.37
C THR A 129 7.21 -20.49 20.63
N GLU A 130 7.35 -21.79 20.87
CA GLU A 130 6.42 -22.78 20.34
C GLU A 130 5.14 -22.79 21.19
N MET A 131 4.00 -22.75 20.51
CA MET A 131 2.66 -22.87 21.09
C MET A 131 1.94 -24.06 20.44
N ASN A 132 1.17 -24.82 21.21
CA ASN A 132 0.31 -25.85 20.66
C ASN A 132 -1.15 -25.40 20.74
N ILE A 133 -1.77 -25.19 19.59
CA ILE A 133 -3.18 -24.77 19.48
C ILE A 133 -3.91 -25.78 18.62
N GLY A 134 -4.87 -26.48 19.20
CA GLY A 134 -5.64 -27.50 18.47
C GLY A 134 -4.79 -28.62 17.87
N GLY A 135 -3.69 -29.00 18.53
CA GLY A 135 -2.74 -30.03 18.05
C GLY A 135 -1.76 -29.53 16.98
N LYS A 136 -1.75 -28.22 16.65
CA LYS A 136 -0.86 -27.60 15.67
C LYS A 136 0.27 -26.87 16.38
N LYS A 137 1.50 -27.06 15.88
CA LYS A 137 2.67 -26.30 16.31
C LYS A 137 2.70 -24.95 15.66
N ILE A 138 2.52 -23.91 16.45
CA ILE A 138 2.53 -22.52 16.01
C ILE A 138 3.69 -21.82 16.69
N PHE A 139 4.46 -21.05 15.94
CA PHE A 139 5.57 -20.27 16.47
C PHE A 139 5.18 -18.81 16.62
N LYS A 140 5.46 -18.25 17.80
CA LYS A 140 5.20 -16.85 18.13
C LYS A 140 6.49 -16.12 18.46
N SER A 141 6.60 -14.87 17.99
CA SER A 141 7.66 -13.94 18.34
C SER A 141 7.09 -12.55 18.53
N VAL A 142 7.68 -11.77 19.43
CA VAL A 142 7.35 -10.35 19.62
C VAL A 142 8.64 -9.55 19.49
N ILE A 143 8.66 -8.61 18.55
CA ILE A 143 9.84 -7.86 18.16
C ILE A 143 9.53 -6.37 18.29
N LYS A 144 10.36 -5.63 19.03
CA LYS A 144 10.30 -4.18 19.06
C LYS A 144 10.77 -3.63 17.71
N LEU A 145 9.96 -2.80 17.07
CA LEU A 145 10.27 -2.22 15.77
C LEU A 145 11.41 -1.20 15.86
N GLN A 146 12.22 -1.20 14.81
CA GLN A 146 13.25 -0.19 14.56
C GLN A 146 13.07 0.37 13.15
N GLU A 147 13.57 1.58 12.92
CA GLU A 147 13.63 2.15 11.58
C GLU A 147 14.45 1.24 10.67
N ASP A 148 14.00 1.09 9.43
CA ASP A 148 14.56 0.23 8.39
C ASP A 148 14.51 -1.28 8.65
N ASP A 149 13.81 -1.76 9.70
CA ASP A 149 13.48 -3.17 9.81
C ASP A 149 12.72 -3.64 8.56
N LEU A 150 13.17 -4.77 8.00
CA LEU A 150 12.55 -5.38 6.84
C LEU A 150 12.13 -6.81 7.16
N PHE A 151 10.82 -7.03 7.32
CA PHE A 151 10.25 -8.35 7.51
C PHE A 151 9.87 -8.95 6.15
N ILE A 152 10.32 -10.17 5.88
CA ILE A 152 10.05 -10.89 4.63
C ILE A 152 9.34 -12.18 4.98
N ALA A 153 8.03 -12.20 4.75
CA ALA A 153 7.21 -13.40 4.80
C ALA A 153 7.11 -14.01 3.40
N MET A 154 7.14 -15.32 3.30
CA MET A 154 7.06 -16.02 2.01
C MET A 154 6.32 -17.34 2.16
N SER A 155 5.70 -17.82 1.08
CA SER A 155 5.21 -19.20 0.97
C SER A 155 6.36 -20.15 0.61
N ASP A 156 6.13 -21.44 0.72
CA ASP A 156 7.15 -22.48 0.51
C ASP A 156 7.62 -22.58 -0.94
N GLY A 157 6.85 -22.09 -1.91
CA GLY A 157 7.29 -21.99 -3.29
C GLY A 157 8.53 -21.11 -3.50
N CYS A 158 8.82 -20.15 -2.60
CA CYS A 158 10.05 -19.36 -2.70
C CYS A 158 11.31 -20.22 -2.40
N PRO A 159 11.41 -20.90 -1.24
CA PRO A 159 12.55 -21.79 -0.99
C PRO A 159 12.58 -23.04 -1.88
N HIS A 160 11.47 -23.46 -2.47
CA HIS A 160 11.47 -24.58 -3.43
C HIS A 160 11.98 -24.19 -4.82
N ALA A 161 12.18 -22.90 -5.10
CA ALA A 161 12.66 -22.43 -6.41
C ALA A 161 14.02 -23.03 -6.75
N GLY A 162 14.17 -23.44 -8.01
CA GLY A 162 15.41 -23.99 -8.55
C GLY A 162 15.67 -25.46 -8.24
N ILE A 163 14.78 -26.17 -7.55
CA ILE A 163 14.90 -27.62 -7.30
C ILE A 163 14.97 -28.37 -8.63
N GLY A 164 16.01 -29.21 -8.78
CA GLY A 164 16.25 -29.99 -9.99
C GLY A 164 16.80 -29.19 -11.18
N MET A 165 17.08 -27.89 -10.98
CA MET A 165 17.69 -26.98 -11.97
C MET A 165 18.99 -26.37 -11.43
N SER A 166 18.90 -25.19 -10.79
CA SER A 166 20.06 -24.45 -10.26
C SER A 166 20.51 -24.95 -8.90
N TYR A 167 19.61 -25.58 -8.15
CA TYR A 167 19.86 -26.07 -6.79
C TYR A 167 19.35 -27.49 -6.57
N ASN A 168 20.13 -28.32 -5.83
CA ASN A 168 19.71 -29.67 -5.48
C ASN A 168 18.57 -29.67 -4.45
N PHE A 169 18.53 -28.67 -3.56
CA PHE A 169 17.62 -28.60 -2.40
C PHE A 169 16.79 -27.30 -2.36
N GLY A 170 16.67 -26.60 -3.49
CA GLY A 170 16.01 -25.31 -3.58
C GLY A 170 16.85 -24.11 -3.11
N TRP A 171 16.25 -22.94 -3.13
CA TRP A 171 16.85 -21.68 -2.71
C TRP A 171 16.67 -21.50 -1.21
N LYS A 172 17.62 -21.91 -0.43
CA LYS A 172 17.51 -21.94 1.02
C LYS A 172 17.19 -20.57 1.63
N ARG A 173 16.51 -20.56 2.78
CA ARG A 173 16.17 -19.33 3.51
C ARG A 173 17.38 -18.42 3.73
N GLU A 174 18.54 -18.99 4.05
CA GLU A 174 19.79 -18.26 4.28
C GLU A 174 20.30 -17.57 3.00
N ASP A 175 20.14 -18.24 1.86
CA ASP A 175 20.52 -17.67 0.56
C ASP A 175 19.56 -16.54 0.14
N ILE A 176 18.25 -16.70 0.43
CA ILE A 176 17.26 -15.65 0.24
C ILE A 176 17.59 -14.45 1.14
N ALA A 177 17.94 -14.69 2.41
CA ALA A 177 18.34 -13.62 3.32
C ALA A 177 19.56 -12.86 2.81
N ALA A 178 20.61 -13.57 2.36
CA ALA A 178 21.81 -12.96 1.79
C ALA A 178 21.51 -12.15 0.50
N PHE A 179 20.61 -12.64 -0.34
CA PHE A 179 20.14 -11.89 -1.51
C PHE A 179 19.44 -10.60 -1.09
N MET A 180 18.51 -10.68 -0.11
CA MET A 180 17.79 -9.53 0.38
C MET A 180 18.66 -8.51 1.10
N GLU A 181 19.70 -8.94 1.83
CA GLU A 181 20.73 -8.04 2.39
C GLU A 181 21.39 -7.18 1.31
N THR A 182 21.60 -7.74 0.13
CA THR A 182 22.27 -7.02 -0.98
C THR A 182 21.38 -5.94 -1.59
N ILE A 183 20.06 -6.17 -1.65
CA ILE A 183 19.13 -5.25 -2.33
C ILE A 183 18.42 -4.26 -1.39
N CYS A 184 18.36 -4.54 -0.09
CA CYS A 184 17.67 -3.67 0.86
C CYS A 184 18.31 -2.29 1.02
N VAL A 185 19.63 -2.18 0.82
CA VAL A 185 20.41 -0.93 0.88
C VAL A 185 20.04 0.10 -0.19
N ALA A 186 19.41 -0.33 -1.28
CA ALA A 186 19.03 0.56 -2.38
C ALA A 186 17.84 1.49 -2.06
N GLY A 187 17.23 1.35 -0.88
CA GLY A 187 16.12 2.22 -0.44
C GLY A 187 14.77 1.95 -1.13
N TYR A 188 14.63 0.81 -1.82
CA TYR A 188 13.41 0.43 -2.52
C TYR A 188 12.20 0.29 -1.58
N THR A 189 10.99 0.52 -2.13
CA THR A 189 9.73 0.23 -1.42
C THR A 189 9.55 -1.27 -1.21
N ALA A 190 8.71 -1.63 -0.24
CA ALA A 190 8.33 -3.02 0.01
C ALA A 190 7.76 -3.70 -1.25
N LYS A 191 6.98 -2.96 -2.07
CA LYS A 191 6.44 -3.46 -3.34
C LYS A 191 7.55 -3.78 -4.35
N THR A 192 8.51 -2.87 -4.51
CA THR A 192 9.64 -3.08 -5.42
C THR A 192 10.51 -4.26 -4.96
N LEU A 193 10.81 -4.33 -3.65
CA LEU A 193 11.57 -5.45 -3.07
C LEU A 193 10.87 -6.80 -3.26
N SER A 194 9.54 -6.86 -3.04
CA SER A 194 8.77 -8.10 -3.27
C SER A 194 8.77 -8.51 -4.74
N THR A 195 8.71 -7.53 -5.65
CA THR A 195 8.79 -7.78 -7.10
C THR A 195 10.16 -8.35 -7.47
N ILE A 196 11.25 -7.73 -7.03
CA ILE A 196 12.62 -8.19 -7.31
C ILE A 196 12.85 -9.63 -6.79
N LEU A 197 12.37 -9.91 -5.55
CA LEU A 197 12.49 -11.24 -4.95
C LEU A 197 11.72 -12.29 -5.77
N ILE A 198 10.48 -12.02 -6.15
CA ILE A 198 9.65 -12.95 -6.92
C ILE A 198 10.15 -13.09 -8.36
N ASP A 199 10.71 -12.05 -8.96
CA ASP A 199 11.34 -12.15 -10.28
C ASP A 199 12.55 -13.07 -10.24
N GLU A 200 13.35 -13.05 -9.16
CA GLU A 200 14.47 -13.98 -9.00
C GLU A 200 13.98 -15.41 -8.77
N VAL A 201 12.93 -15.61 -7.93
CA VAL A 201 12.24 -16.91 -7.77
C VAL A 201 11.79 -17.45 -9.13
N ASN A 202 11.15 -16.61 -9.96
CA ASN A 202 10.69 -17.02 -11.29
C ASN A 202 11.85 -17.41 -12.24
N LYS A 203 12.96 -16.70 -12.19
CA LYS A 203 14.17 -17.06 -12.93
C LYS A 203 14.75 -18.41 -12.50
N LEU A 204 14.77 -18.68 -11.19
CA LEU A 204 15.22 -19.96 -10.64
C LEU A 204 14.32 -21.13 -11.07
N TYR A 205 13.04 -20.89 -11.28
CA TYR A 205 12.10 -21.84 -11.89
C TYR A 205 12.21 -21.92 -13.44
N GLY A 206 13.10 -21.15 -14.06
CA GLY A 206 13.19 -21.07 -15.52
C GLY A 206 11.92 -20.54 -16.19
N GLY A 207 11.13 -19.69 -15.50
CA GLY A 207 9.86 -19.16 -15.97
C GLY A 207 8.69 -20.16 -15.94
N LYS A 208 8.86 -21.30 -15.25
CA LYS A 208 7.82 -22.35 -15.10
C LYS A 208 7.74 -22.74 -13.63
N PRO A 209 7.08 -21.94 -12.80
CA PRO A 209 6.98 -22.21 -11.38
C PRO A 209 6.35 -23.58 -11.12
N GLY A 210 7.03 -24.40 -10.33
CA GLY A 210 6.57 -25.72 -9.92
C GLY A 210 5.62 -25.67 -8.72
N ASP A 211 5.45 -24.47 -8.14
CA ASP A 211 4.52 -24.19 -7.05
C ASP A 211 4.10 -22.73 -7.12
N ASP A 212 2.97 -22.39 -6.46
CA ASP A 212 2.60 -21.01 -6.19
C ASP A 212 3.66 -20.39 -5.28
N ALA A 213 4.14 -19.18 -5.57
CA ALA A 213 5.15 -18.52 -4.77
C ALA A 213 4.80 -17.06 -4.52
N THR A 214 4.74 -16.70 -3.24
CA THR A 214 4.40 -15.36 -2.78
C THR A 214 5.45 -14.85 -1.80
N ALA A 215 5.86 -13.60 -1.99
CA ALA A 215 6.64 -12.85 -1.01
C ALA A 215 5.86 -11.62 -0.57
N CYS A 216 5.70 -11.46 0.75
CA CYS A 216 5.11 -10.30 1.38
C CYS A 216 6.18 -9.61 2.24
N ILE A 217 6.48 -8.36 1.93
CA ILE A 217 7.52 -7.58 2.57
C ILE A 217 6.88 -6.43 3.35
N VAL A 218 7.36 -6.24 4.58
CA VAL A 218 6.97 -5.13 5.45
C VAL A 218 8.24 -4.37 5.83
N ARG A 219 8.38 -3.14 5.35
CA ARG A 219 9.47 -2.24 5.69
C ARG A 219 8.99 -1.20 6.71
N ILE A 220 9.69 -1.09 7.81
CA ILE A 220 9.43 -0.06 8.82
C ILE A 220 10.23 1.19 8.49
N ARG A 221 9.57 2.33 8.36
CA ARG A 221 10.21 3.58 7.98
C ARG A 221 9.61 4.77 8.73
N LYS A 222 10.34 5.88 8.76
CA LYS A 222 9.77 7.14 9.26
C LYS A 222 8.70 7.69 8.32
N ARG A 223 7.75 8.42 8.89
CA ARG A 223 6.74 9.13 8.10
C ARG A 223 7.37 10.24 7.29
N VAL A 224 6.99 10.32 6.02
CA VAL A 224 7.43 11.35 5.07
C VAL A 224 6.18 12.03 4.52
N PRO A 225 5.73 13.14 5.15
CA PRO A 225 4.58 13.89 4.66
C PRO A 225 4.92 14.66 3.38
N MET A 226 3.96 14.70 2.46
CA MET A 226 4.02 15.48 1.23
C MET A 226 2.71 16.21 0.97
N ASN A 227 2.81 17.39 0.39
CA ASN A 227 1.70 18.25 0.10
C ASN A 227 1.69 18.55 -1.40
N LEU A 228 0.59 18.26 -2.08
CA LEU A 228 0.43 18.50 -3.51
C LEU A 228 -0.69 19.51 -3.75
N LEU A 229 -0.33 20.64 -4.33
CA LEU A 229 -1.26 21.73 -4.70
C LEU A 229 -1.61 21.63 -6.17
N PHE A 230 -2.91 21.45 -6.49
CA PHE A 230 -3.39 21.27 -7.84
C PHE A 230 -4.53 22.22 -8.20
N GLY A 231 -4.18 23.25 -8.94
CA GLY A 231 -5.08 24.30 -9.42
C GLY A 231 -5.37 25.40 -8.38
N PRO A 232 -5.70 26.62 -8.84
CA PRO A 232 -6.07 27.72 -7.96
C PRO A 232 -7.51 27.59 -7.46
N PRO A 233 -7.88 28.27 -6.34
CA PRO A 233 -9.26 28.35 -5.89
C PRO A 233 -10.13 29.13 -6.88
N SER A 234 -11.45 28.90 -6.86
CA SER A 234 -12.39 29.60 -7.74
C SER A 234 -12.51 31.10 -7.43
N ASN A 235 -12.34 31.45 -6.15
CA ASN A 235 -12.33 32.85 -5.70
C ASN A 235 -10.88 33.29 -5.44
N ARG A 236 -10.51 34.43 -5.96
CA ARG A 236 -9.17 35.03 -5.78
C ARG A 236 -8.88 35.37 -4.31
N ASP A 237 -9.92 35.74 -3.54
CA ASP A 237 -9.77 36.06 -2.11
C ASP A 237 -9.37 34.85 -1.26
N ASP A 238 -9.62 33.63 -1.74
CA ASP A 238 -9.20 32.40 -1.07
C ASP A 238 -7.76 31.98 -1.39
N CYS A 239 -7.06 32.69 -2.30
CA CYS A 239 -5.70 32.33 -2.69
C CYS A 239 -4.74 32.38 -1.49
N ASP A 240 -4.75 33.48 -0.74
CA ASP A 240 -3.84 33.65 0.41
C ASP A 240 -4.12 32.64 1.49
N ARG A 241 -5.40 32.33 1.75
CA ARG A 241 -5.80 31.29 2.70
C ARG A 241 -5.33 29.89 2.26
N MET A 242 -5.51 29.57 0.98
CA MET A 242 -5.05 28.28 0.43
C MET A 242 -3.53 28.15 0.50
N MET A 243 -2.79 29.20 0.13
CA MET A 243 -1.33 29.22 0.22
C MET A 243 -0.85 29.13 1.67
N SER A 244 -1.45 29.90 2.58
CA SER A 244 -1.12 29.83 4.01
C SER A 244 -1.31 28.42 4.58
N LEU A 245 -2.44 27.77 4.27
CA LEU A 245 -2.71 26.42 4.71
C LEU A 245 -1.76 25.39 4.06
N PHE A 246 -1.43 25.56 2.79
CA PHE A 246 -0.51 24.69 2.08
C PHE A 246 0.90 24.77 2.65
N PHE A 247 1.49 25.97 2.75
CA PHE A 247 2.83 26.17 3.24
C PHE A 247 2.99 26.03 4.78
N SER A 248 1.88 25.99 5.54
CA SER A 248 1.91 25.69 6.96
C SER A 248 2.08 24.18 7.27
N LYS A 249 1.96 23.32 6.26
CA LYS A 249 2.11 21.88 6.46
C LYS A 249 3.58 21.48 6.45
N GLU A 250 3.90 20.52 7.31
CA GLU A 250 5.21 19.87 7.29
C GLU A 250 5.39 19.01 6.05
N GLY A 251 6.64 18.79 5.66
CA GLY A 251 7.04 17.93 4.56
C GLY A 251 7.24 18.66 3.24
N LYS A 252 7.43 17.89 2.16
CA LYS A 252 7.70 18.42 0.83
C LYS A 252 6.46 19.06 0.21
N HIS A 253 6.70 20.09 -0.59
CA HIS A 253 5.66 20.87 -1.28
C HIS A 253 5.79 20.72 -2.80
N ILE A 254 4.75 20.19 -3.44
CA ILE A 254 4.65 19.97 -4.88
C ILE A 254 3.55 20.86 -5.42
N ILE A 255 3.82 21.64 -6.46
CA ILE A 255 2.83 22.53 -7.10
C ILE A 255 2.62 22.11 -8.54
N CYS A 256 1.37 21.82 -8.90
CA CYS A 256 0.98 21.42 -10.24
C CYS A 256 0.05 22.45 -10.89
N GLY A 257 0.54 23.08 -11.97
CA GLY A 257 -0.20 24.04 -12.79
C GLY A 257 0.43 25.43 -12.84
N GLY A 258 0.60 25.99 -14.05
CA GLY A 258 1.27 27.27 -14.27
C GLY A 258 0.63 28.46 -13.55
N THR A 259 -0.71 28.58 -13.58
CA THR A 259 -1.45 29.62 -12.84
C THR A 259 -1.24 29.46 -11.33
N THR A 260 -1.28 28.22 -10.82
CA THR A 260 -1.09 27.92 -9.41
C THR A 260 0.31 28.28 -8.96
N SER A 261 1.31 27.94 -9.77
CA SER A 261 2.73 28.27 -9.52
C SER A 261 2.96 29.78 -9.50
N SER A 262 2.32 30.54 -10.40
CA SER A 262 2.40 32.01 -10.40
C SER A 262 1.81 32.63 -9.13
N ILE A 263 0.69 32.09 -8.63
CA ILE A 263 0.08 32.52 -7.35
C ILE A 263 1.00 32.20 -6.18
N ALA A 264 1.59 30.98 -6.14
CA ALA A 264 2.52 30.58 -5.09
C ALA A 264 3.80 31.43 -5.09
N ALA A 265 4.39 31.70 -6.25
CA ALA A 265 5.55 32.57 -6.41
C ALA A 265 5.26 33.99 -5.88
N LYS A 266 4.09 34.57 -6.22
CA LYS A 266 3.66 35.86 -5.69
C LYS A 266 3.47 35.83 -4.17
N TYR A 267 2.84 34.80 -3.63
CA TYR A 267 2.62 34.64 -2.19
C TYR A 267 3.95 34.58 -1.43
N LEU A 268 4.93 33.82 -1.93
CA LEU A 268 6.26 33.70 -1.34
C LEU A 268 7.16 34.93 -1.60
N GLY A 269 6.79 35.81 -2.52
CA GLY A 269 7.65 36.93 -2.96
C GLY A 269 8.91 36.42 -3.69
N LYS A 270 8.84 35.27 -4.36
CA LYS A 270 9.97 34.61 -5.04
C LYS A 270 9.74 34.53 -6.53
N PRO A 271 10.80 34.56 -7.38
CA PRO A 271 10.66 34.43 -8.82
C PRO A 271 10.28 32.99 -9.20
N LEU A 272 9.42 32.85 -10.21
CA LEU A 272 9.15 31.60 -10.92
C LEU A 272 10.14 31.50 -12.10
N LYS A 273 11.01 30.46 -12.08
CA LYS A 273 12.02 30.22 -13.13
C LYS A 273 11.64 28.95 -13.88
N ALA A 274 11.37 29.05 -15.18
CA ALA A 274 11.18 27.87 -16.03
C ALA A 274 12.52 27.20 -16.33
N THR A 275 12.57 25.88 -16.21
CA THR A 275 13.76 25.10 -16.58
C THR A 275 13.66 24.77 -18.08
N LEU A 276 14.71 25.05 -18.82
CA LEU A 276 14.76 24.84 -20.28
C LEU A 276 15.06 23.41 -20.71
N SER A 277 15.15 22.45 -19.78
CA SER A 277 15.41 21.05 -20.09
C SER A 277 14.12 20.31 -20.49
N PHE A 278 14.04 19.92 -21.76
CA PHE A 278 12.99 19.06 -22.28
C PHE A 278 13.54 17.63 -22.39
N GLU A 279 13.23 16.78 -21.43
CA GLU A 279 13.56 15.34 -21.55
C GLU A 279 12.52 14.57 -22.39
N ARG A 280 11.29 15.09 -22.45
CA ARG A 280 10.17 14.52 -23.23
C ARG A 280 9.39 15.62 -23.93
N SER A 281 8.94 15.33 -25.15
CA SER A 281 8.12 16.26 -25.94
C SER A 281 6.64 16.26 -25.50
N ASP A 282 6.19 15.20 -24.83
CA ASP A 282 4.81 14.98 -24.39
C ASP A 282 4.52 15.46 -22.94
N ILE A 283 5.57 15.81 -22.19
CA ILE A 283 5.44 16.34 -20.81
C ILE A 283 6.09 17.72 -20.75
N PRO A 284 5.33 18.74 -20.32
CA PRO A 284 5.84 20.10 -20.18
C PRO A 284 7.02 20.19 -19.20
N PRO A 285 7.93 21.17 -19.39
CA PRO A 285 9.10 21.36 -18.53
C PRO A 285 8.69 21.70 -17.10
N ILE A 286 9.56 21.39 -16.16
CA ILE A 286 9.44 21.78 -14.76
C ILE A 286 9.84 23.24 -14.58
N ALA A 287 9.45 23.81 -13.43
CA ALA A 287 9.86 25.13 -13.00
C ALA A 287 10.41 25.08 -11.56
N GLU A 288 11.02 26.17 -11.14
CA GLU A 288 11.62 26.33 -9.82
C GLU A 288 11.05 27.55 -9.11
N ILE A 289 10.71 27.39 -7.84
CA ILE A 289 10.39 28.45 -6.88
C ILE A 289 11.17 28.15 -5.61
N GLU A 290 11.95 29.11 -5.11
CA GLU A 290 12.69 28.93 -3.87
C GLU A 290 11.73 28.65 -2.70
N GLY A 291 11.91 27.53 -2.02
CA GLY A 291 11.02 27.06 -0.94
C GLY A 291 9.91 26.12 -1.40
N VAL A 292 9.95 25.66 -2.66
CA VAL A 292 9.07 24.62 -3.21
C VAL A 292 9.91 23.48 -3.76
N ASP A 293 9.60 22.24 -3.39
CA ASP A 293 10.40 21.08 -3.77
C ASP A 293 10.25 20.68 -5.24
N LEU A 294 9.05 20.86 -5.82
CA LEU A 294 8.80 20.57 -7.22
C LEU A 294 7.66 21.44 -7.76
N VAL A 295 7.88 22.00 -8.94
CA VAL A 295 6.87 22.77 -9.68
C VAL A 295 6.71 22.18 -11.09
N THR A 296 5.48 21.81 -11.46
CA THR A 296 5.19 21.20 -12.76
C THR A 296 3.99 21.87 -13.44
N GLU A 297 3.75 21.49 -14.69
CA GLU A 297 2.46 21.72 -15.34
C GLU A 297 1.36 20.94 -14.60
N GLY A 298 0.12 21.18 -14.92
CA GLY A 298 -1.03 20.64 -14.18
C GLY A 298 -1.58 19.32 -14.73
N VAL A 299 -2.58 19.43 -15.62
CA VAL A 299 -3.45 18.29 -16.01
C VAL A 299 -2.69 17.20 -16.76
N ILE A 300 -1.84 17.58 -17.72
CA ILE A 300 -1.08 16.63 -18.56
C ILE A 300 -0.14 15.82 -17.66
N THR A 301 0.61 16.50 -16.80
CA THR A 301 1.56 15.85 -15.87
C THR A 301 0.84 14.90 -14.91
N ILE A 302 -0.25 15.34 -14.26
CA ILE A 302 -1.00 14.49 -13.31
C ILE A 302 -1.67 13.32 -14.02
N ASN A 303 -2.15 13.49 -15.27
CA ASN A 303 -2.69 12.36 -16.04
C ASN A 303 -1.63 11.26 -16.25
N ARG A 304 -0.41 11.65 -16.62
CA ARG A 304 0.70 10.68 -16.76
C ARG A 304 1.06 10.00 -15.44
N VAL A 305 1.03 10.75 -14.33
CA VAL A 305 1.23 10.15 -12.97
C VAL A 305 0.15 9.13 -12.65
N VAL A 306 -1.11 9.35 -13.03
CA VAL A 306 -2.20 8.38 -12.84
C VAL A 306 -1.96 7.11 -13.67
N GLU A 307 -1.47 7.22 -14.91
CA GLU A 307 -1.10 6.06 -15.74
C GLU A 307 0.01 5.25 -15.06
N TYR A 308 1.09 5.88 -14.62
CA TYR A 308 2.15 5.23 -13.85
C TYR A 308 1.65 4.60 -12.56
N ALA A 309 0.72 5.26 -11.86
CA ALA A 309 0.16 4.72 -10.62
C ALA A 309 -0.67 3.46 -10.84
N LYS A 310 -1.40 3.37 -11.94
CA LYS A 310 -2.17 2.16 -12.32
C LYS A 310 -1.23 1.00 -12.66
N ASP A 311 -0.22 1.25 -13.50
CA ASP A 311 0.78 0.22 -13.82
C ASP A 311 1.55 -0.25 -12.57
N TYR A 312 1.93 0.68 -11.70
CA TYR A 312 2.63 0.34 -10.45
C TYR A 312 1.85 -0.64 -9.57
N ILE A 313 0.52 -0.49 -9.49
CA ILE A 313 -0.33 -1.38 -8.69
C ILE A 313 -0.48 -2.75 -9.36
N GLU A 314 -0.63 -2.78 -10.69
CA GLU A 314 -0.91 -4.00 -11.45
C GLU A 314 0.36 -4.85 -11.65
N ALA A 315 1.29 -4.36 -12.42
CA ALA A 315 2.44 -5.14 -12.89
C ALA A 315 3.78 -4.45 -12.68
N ASN A 316 3.80 -3.13 -12.49
CA ASN A 316 4.99 -2.29 -12.36
C ASN A 316 5.97 -2.43 -13.55
N THR A 317 5.41 -2.55 -14.76
CA THR A 317 6.20 -2.74 -15.99
C THR A 317 6.89 -1.46 -16.45
N GLU A 318 6.32 -0.30 -16.14
CA GLU A 318 6.87 1.01 -16.50
C GLU A 318 7.84 1.58 -15.45
N TYR A 319 8.30 0.77 -14.49
CA TYR A 319 9.20 1.23 -13.42
C TYR A 319 10.44 1.94 -13.98
N ALA A 320 11.12 1.37 -14.98
CA ALA A 320 12.28 1.98 -15.60
C ALA A 320 11.97 3.31 -16.32
N GLU A 321 10.73 3.49 -16.82
CA GLU A 321 10.31 4.69 -17.52
C GLU A 321 10.25 5.89 -16.58
N TRP A 322 9.70 5.74 -15.38
CA TRP A 322 9.54 6.87 -14.47
C TRP A 322 10.61 6.96 -13.38
N SER A 323 11.26 5.86 -13.00
CA SER A 323 12.24 5.88 -11.91
C SER A 323 13.56 6.60 -12.29
N MET A 324 13.94 6.56 -13.55
CA MET A 324 15.21 7.13 -14.03
C MET A 324 15.08 8.50 -14.72
N LYS A 325 13.90 8.85 -15.22
CA LYS A 325 13.68 10.11 -15.94
C LYS A 325 13.50 11.30 -14.99
N ARG A 326 13.75 12.50 -15.52
CA ARG A 326 13.66 13.76 -14.75
C ARG A 326 12.57 14.70 -15.22
N ASP A 327 11.62 14.21 -16.03
CA ASP A 327 10.42 14.98 -16.35
C ASP A 327 9.49 15.13 -15.14
N GLY A 328 8.56 16.09 -15.21
CA GLY A 328 7.67 16.43 -14.09
C GLY A 328 6.82 15.26 -13.58
N ALA A 329 6.34 14.38 -14.48
CA ALA A 329 5.53 13.23 -14.09
C ALA A 329 6.38 12.16 -13.37
N SER A 330 7.57 11.88 -13.87
CA SER A 330 8.52 10.95 -13.29
C SER A 330 9.00 11.40 -11.90
N LEU A 331 9.25 12.70 -11.73
CA LEU A 331 9.62 13.28 -10.44
C LEU A 331 8.47 13.18 -9.42
N ILE A 332 7.24 13.50 -9.83
CA ILE A 332 6.04 13.33 -8.97
C ILE A 332 5.85 11.85 -8.61
N ALA A 333 5.97 10.93 -9.58
CA ALA A 333 5.83 9.50 -9.32
C ALA A 333 6.82 9.02 -8.25
N ARG A 334 8.10 9.35 -8.36
CA ARG A 334 9.10 9.01 -7.33
C ARG A 334 8.75 9.58 -5.96
N LEU A 335 8.39 10.86 -5.89
CA LEU A 335 8.02 11.50 -4.64
C LEU A 335 6.80 10.83 -4.00
N LEU A 336 5.74 10.58 -4.77
CA LEU A 336 4.48 10.06 -4.23
C LEU A 336 4.50 8.54 -4.02
N PHE A 337 5.13 7.75 -4.92
CA PHE A 337 5.08 6.29 -4.84
C PHE A 337 6.16 5.73 -3.92
N GLU A 338 7.38 6.27 -4.00
CA GLU A 338 8.53 5.71 -3.25
C GLU A 338 8.79 6.44 -1.94
N GLU A 339 8.77 7.78 -1.93
CA GLU A 339 9.18 8.53 -0.74
C GLU A 339 8.02 8.81 0.23
N ALA A 340 6.86 9.26 -0.27
CA ALA A 340 5.75 9.68 0.58
C ALA A 340 5.13 8.54 1.39
N THR A 341 4.72 8.86 2.61
CA THR A 341 3.85 8.01 3.44
C THR A 341 2.48 8.64 3.63
N ASP A 342 2.46 9.96 3.82
CA ASP A 342 1.27 10.76 4.06
C ASP A 342 1.19 11.85 3.01
N ILE A 343 0.09 11.90 2.24
CA ILE A 343 -0.07 12.85 1.15
C ILE A 343 -1.32 13.69 1.36
N THR A 344 -1.16 15.00 1.37
CA THR A 344 -2.29 15.94 1.43
C THR A 344 -2.44 16.65 0.09
N PHE A 345 -3.56 16.41 -0.58
CA PHE A 345 -3.94 17.15 -1.78
C PHE A 345 -4.68 18.43 -1.41
N PHE A 346 -4.21 19.54 -1.94
CA PHE A 346 -4.88 20.85 -1.91
C PHE A 346 -5.41 21.12 -3.31
N VAL A 347 -6.73 21.05 -3.49
CA VAL A 347 -7.35 21.10 -4.81
C VAL A 347 -8.19 22.35 -4.97
N GLY A 348 -7.73 23.26 -5.83
CA GLY A 348 -8.49 24.42 -6.21
C GLY A 348 -9.48 24.14 -7.33
N ARG A 349 -10.67 24.72 -7.24
CA ARG A 349 -11.78 24.47 -8.17
C ARG A 349 -11.88 25.45 -9.33
N ALA A 350 -10.93 26.37 -9.51
CA ALA A 350 -10.94 27.24 -10.67
C ALA A 350 -10.87 26.43 -11.97
N VAL A 351 -11.69 26.80 -12.93
CA VAL A 351 -11.65 26.32 -14.31
C VAL A 351 -10.80 27.29 -15.11
N ASN A 352 -9.81 26.77 -15.85
CA ASN A 352 -8.99 27.65 -16.71
C ASN A 352 -9.80 28.08 -17.93
N PRO A 353 -10.08 29.38 -18.10
CA PRO A 353 -10.82 29.88 -19.27
C PRO A 353 -10.15 29.54 -20.60
N ALA A 354 -8.81 29.42 -20.64
CA ALA A 354 -8.06 29.11 -21.85
C ALA A 354 -8.31 27.69 -22.39
N HIS A 355 -8.91 26.80 -21.58
CA HIS A 355 -9.29 25.45 -21.97
C HIS A 355 -10.82 25.26 -22.04
N GLN A 356 -11.60 26.35 -21.98
CA GLN A 356 -13.04 26.33 -22.19
C GLN A 356 -13.34 26.23 -23.68
N ASN A 357 -13.50 25.02 -24.20
CA ASN A 357 -14.33 24.81 -25.36
C ASN A 357 -15.78 24.94 -24.89
N PRO A 358 -16.58 25.89 -25.45
CA PRO A 358 -17.97 26.16 -24.99
C PRO A 358 -18.88 24.93 -25.04
N ASP A 359 -18.52 23.91 -25.82
CA ASP A 359 -19.32 22.70 -26.05
C ASP A 359 -19.00 21.54 -25.09
N LEU A 360 -18.04 21.72 -24.16
CA LEU A 360 -17.64 20.66 -23.24
C LEU A 360 -17.51 21.18 -21.80
N PRO A 361 -18.48 20.89 -20.90
CA PRO A 361 -18.34 21.14 -19.44
C PRO A 361 -17.33 20.21 -18.77
N ILE A 362 -16.32 19.73 -19.51
CA ILE A 362 -15.48 18.58 -19.22
C ILE A 362 -14.32 18.91 -18.26
N ASN A 363 -13.81 20.15 -18.27
CA ASN A 363 -12.51 20.44 -17.62
C ASN A 363 -12.52 20.39 -16.07
N PHE A 364 -13.64 20.69 -15.43
CA PHE A 364 -13.75 20.56 -13.97
C PHE A 364 -13.79 19.09 -13.55
N ASN A 365 -14.57 18.28 -14.26
CA ASN A 365 -14.70 16.85 -14.00
C ASN A 365 -13.38 16.10 -14.20
N ILE A 366 -12.57 16.48 -15.22
CA ILE A 366 -11.27 15.86 -15.49
C ILE A 366 -10.32 16.01 -14.28
N LYS A 367 -10.14 17.23 -13.77
CA LYS A 367 -9.26 17.49 -12.62
C LYS A 367 -9.70 16.70 -11.39
N MET A 368 -10.99 16.71 -11.10
CA MET A 368 -11.55 16.00 -9.95
C MET A 368 -11.41 14.49 -10.09
N ASN A 369 -11.61 13.96 -11.30
CA ASN A 369 -11.41 12.54 -11.59
C ASN A 369 -9.95 12.14 -11.44
N LEU A 370 -9.00 12.92 -11.95
CA LEU A 370 -7.57 12.66 -11.80
C LEU A 370 -7.16 12.60 -10.33
N VAL A 371 -7.61 13.56 -9.51
CA VAL A 371 -7.32 13.56 -8.06
C VAL A 371 -7.95 12.34 -7.38
N LYS A 372 -9.16 11.97 -7.75
CA LYS A 372 -9.85 10.79 -7.22
C LYS A 372 -9.10 9.52 -7.59
N GLU A 373 -8.82 9.30 -8.87
CA GLU A 373 -8.11 8.10 -9.36
C GLU A 373 -6.70 8.00 -8.75
N LEU A 374 -5.93 9.10 -8.74
CA LEU A 374 -4.61 9.10 -8.10
C LEU A 374 -4.69 8.80 -6.61
N SER A 375 -5.65 9.40 -5.91
CA SER A 375 -5.86 9.14 -4.47
C SER A 375 -6.23 7.68 -4.20
N GLU A 376 -7.04 7.07 -5.05
CA GLU A 376 -7.41 5.64 -4.94
C GLU A 376 -6.19 4.73 -5.18
N CYS A 377 -5.39 5.04 -6.21
CA CYS A 377 -4.15 4.30 -6.48
C CYS A 377 -3.16 4.42 -5.32
N LEU A 378 -2.93 5.63 -4.80
CA LEU A 378 -2.00 5.86 -3.69
C LEU A 378 -2.46 5.16 -2.39
N ARG A 379 -3.78 5.11 -2.12
CA ARG A 379 -4.30 4.31 -0.99
C ARG A 379 -4.03 2.82 -1.17
N LYS A 380 -4.18 2.30 -2.40
CA LYS A 380 -3.82 0.90 -2.71
C LYS A 380 -2.31 0.62 -2.56
N MET A 381 -1.47 1.66 -2.67
CA MET A 381 -0.04 1.60 -2.37
C MET A 381 0.26 1.73 -0.86
N GLY A 382 -0.76 1.79 0.02
CA GLY A 382 -0.59 1.95 1.47
C GLY A 382 -0.31 3.39 1.92
N LYS A 383 -0.57 4.40 1.09
CA LYS A 383 -0.36 5.81 1.46
C LYS A 383 -1.57 6.40 2.18
N HIS A 384 -1.32 7.18 3.23
CA HIS A 384 -2.37 7.93 3.92
C HIS A 384 -2.73 9.20 3.14
N ILE A 385 -3.96 9.27 2.63
CA ILE A 385 -4.40 10.34 1.73
C ILE A 385 -5.44 11.24 2.38
N LYS A 386 -5.16 12.55 2.39
CA LYS A 386 -6.10 13.62 2.72
C LYS A 386 -6.34 14.47 1.48
N VAL A 387 -7.60 14.86 1.23
CA VAL A 387 -7.94 15.76 0.12
C VAL A 387 -8.71 16.93 0.67
N SER A 388 -8.18 18.14 0.45
CA SER A 388 -8.77 19.41 0.84
C SER A 388 -9.20 20.18 -0.40
N TYR A 389 -10.51 20.42 -0.55
CA TYR A 389 -11.07 21.17 -1.66
C TYR A 389 -11.34 22.62 -1.28
N PHE A 390 -10.91 23.56 -2.12
CA PHE A 390 -11.15 24.99 -1.95
C PHE A 390 -12.28 25.45 -2.86
N TYR A 391 -13.46 25.64 -2.22
CA TYR A 391 -14.69 26.14 -2.85
C TYR A 391 -14.73 27.67 -2.73
N GLY A 392 -15.12 28.37 -3.78
CA GLY A 392 -15.47 29.79 -3.66
C GLY A 392 -16.66 29.97 -2.69
N VAL A 393 -16.60 30.97 -1.83
CA VAL A 393 -17.62 31.20 -0.80
C VAL A 393 -18.94 31.57 -1.46
N ARG A 394 -19.93 30.71 -1.37
CA ARG A 394 -21.32 31.09 -1.11
C ARG A 394 -21.75 30.37 0.17
N ASN A 395 -21.93 31.16 1.23
CA ASN A 395 -22.55 30.84 2.51
C ASN A 395 -21.86 29.85 3.45
N HIS A 396 -21.72 30.29 4.69
CA HIS A 396 -21.41 29.58 5.91
C HIS A 396 -21.99 28.15 5.95
N GLU A 397 -21.20 27.15 5.55
CA GLU A 397 -21.43 25.77 6.00
C GLU A 397 -20.12 24.99 6.05
N LYS A 398 -19.85 24.54 7.23
CA LYS A 398 -18.94 23.52 7.76
C LYS A 398 -18.02 22.80 6.78
N ILE A 399 -16.73 22.92 7.04
CA ILE A 399 -15.68 22.01 6.58
C ILE A 399 -16.09 20.57 6.97
N ARG A 400 -16.60 19.79 6.03
CA ARG A 400 -16.77 18.36 6.22
C ARG A 400 -15.43 17.67 5.91
N TYR A 401 -14.75 17.28 6.96
CA TYR A 401 -13.70 16.28 6.88
C TYR A 401 -14.37 14.94 6.53
N GLN A 402 -14.21 14.48 5.30
CA GLN A 402 -14.56 13.11 4.95
C GLN A 402 -13.35 12.21 5.21
N GLY A 403 -13.17 11.86 6.48
CA GLY A 403 -12.55 10.61 6.87
C GLY A 403 -13.70 9.61 7.02
N ALA A 404 -14.10 8.94 5.96
CA ALA A 404 -15.12 7.91 6.05
C ALA A 404 -14.48 6.58 6.43
N VAL A 405 -14.56 6.27 7.71
CA VAL A 405 -14.62 4.88 8.17
C VAL A 405 -16.03 4.37 7.82
N PRO A 406 -16.22 3.25 7.14
CA PRO A 406 -17.55 2.68 6.97
C PRO A 406 -18.06 2.20 8.32
N GLN A 407 -19.02 2.93 8.89
CA GLN A 407 -19.81 2.41 10.02
C GLN A 407 -20.68 1.26 9.51
N VAL A 408 -20.42 0.08 10.04
CA VAL A 408 -21.35 -1.05 9.98
C VAL A 408 -22.63 -0.61 10.73
N GLN A 409 -23.71 -0.41 9.99
CA GLN A 409 -25.02 -0.14 10.57
C GLN A 409 -25.46 -1.38 11.38
N GLY A 410 -25.46 -1.22 12.69
CA GLY A 410 -26.02 -2.19 13.62
C GLY A 410 -27.52 -2.36 13.37
N ALA A 411 -27.92 -3.60 13.21
CA ALA A 411 -29.30 -4.01 13.07
C ALA A 411 -30.13 -3.54 14.26
N SER A 412 -31.19 -2.78 14.00
CA SER A 412 -32.15 -2.33 14.95
C SER A 412 -32.87 -3.50 15.65
N ARG A 413 -32.78 -3.53 16.96
CA ARG A 413 -33.55 -4.44 17.81
C ARG A 413 -35.06 -4.23 17.57
N GLY A 414 -35.72 -5.24 17.02
CA GLY A 414 -37.13 -5.33 16.91
C GLY A 414 -37.77 -5.40 18.31
N ARG A 415 -38.75 -4.51 18.59
CA ARG A 415 -39.59 -4.54 19.78
C ARG A 415 -40.38 -5.84 19.79
N ALA A 416 -40.23 -6.63 20.82
CA ALA A 416 -41.13 -7.72 21.18
C ALA A 416 -42.48 -7.17 21.54
N ARG A 417 -43.54 -7.53 20.80
CA ARG A 417 -44.93 -7.36 21.21
C ARG A 417 -45.27 -8.42 22.26
N ARG A 418 -45.66 -7.96 23.43
CA ARG A 418 -46.36 -8.78 24.44
C ARG A 418 -47.68 -9.27 23.83
N VAL A 419 -47.88 -10.56 23.85
CA VAL A 419 -49.19 -11.19 23.67
C VAL A 419 -49.66 -11.59 25.05
N GLU A 420 -50.79 -11.03 25.50
CA GLU A 420 -51.49 -11.47 26.69
C GLU A 420 -52.25 -12.78 26.38
N PRO A 421 -52.43 -13.68 27.38
CA PRO A 421 -53.19 -14.90 27.18
C PRO A 421 -54.67 -14.65 27.47
N HIS A 422 -55.54 -14.94 26.53
CA HIS A 422 -56.98 -15.13 26.80
C HIS A 422 -57.21 -16.58 27.25
N ALA A 423 -57.83 -16.65 28.41
CA ALA A 423 -58.42 -17.87 28.96
C ALA A 423 -59.72 -18.25 28.19
N ALA A 424 -59.81 -19.51 27.84
CA ALA A 424 -60.99 -20.39 27.99
C ALA A 424 -60.55 -21.81 27.58
#